data_98375e96e7dc316094d17591bcf62671
#
_entry.id   98375e96e7dc316094d17591bcf62671
#
_cell.length_a   1.000
_cell.length_b   1.000
_cell.length_c   1.000
_cell.angle_alpha   90.00
_cell.angle_beta   90.00
_cell.angle_gamma   90.00
#
_symmetry.space_group_name_H-M   'P 1'
#
loop_
_entity.id
_entity.type
_entity.pdbx_description
1 polymer ?
#
loop_
_entity_poly.entity_id
_entity_poly.type
_entity_poly.pdbx_seq_one_letter_code
_entity_poly.pdbx_strand_id
1 'polypeptide(L)' 'MDESIKEKVKGIIATQLGATEDEITLEARFIEDLGADSLDTVELIMQFEEEFDIEIPDEDAEKLTTVGTAIEFLDKKLKK' A
#
# COMPACT_ATOMS: atom_id res chain seq x y z
N MET A 1 5.03 6.77 -12.56
CA MET A 1 3.99 6.61 -11.53
C MET A 1 3.48 7.98 -11.11
N ASP A 2 2.24 8.03 -10.73
CA ASP A 2 1.63 9.25 -10.25
C ASP A 2 2.15 9.60 -8.86
N GLU A 3 2.73 10.77 -8.71
CA GLU A 3 3.27 11.22 -7.42
C GLU A 3 2.20 11.35 -6.35
N SER A 4 1.00 11.75 -6.76
CA SER A 4 -0.11 11.90 -5.84
C SER A 4 -0.50 10.55 -5.22
N ILE A 5 -0.54 9.50 -6.03
CA ILE A 5 -0.85 8.15 -5.54
C ILE A 5 0.26 7.67 -4.61
N LYS A 6 1.50 7.89 -5.02
CA LYS A 6 2.67 7.49 -4.23
C LYS A 6 2.66 8.13 -2.84
N GLU A 7 2.40 9.42 -2.79
CA GLU A 7 2.37 10.14 -1.52
C GLU A 7 1.25 9.67 -0.61
N LYS A 8 0.08 9.41 -1.18
CA LYS A 8 -1.06 8.92 -0.41
C LYS A 8 -0.78 7.53 0.15
N VAL A 9 -0.21 6.65 -0.66
CA VAL A 9 0.15 5.30 -0.22
C VAL A 9 1.15 5.38 0.93
N LYS A 10 2.19 6.19 0.79
CA LYS A 10 3.19 6.36 1.84
C LYS A 10 2.58 6.87 3.13
N GLY A 11 1.68 7.85 3.02
CA GLY A 11 1.02 8.41 4.19
C GLY A 11 0.17 7.39 4.92
N ILE A 12 -0.55 6.57 4.18
CA ILE A 12 -1.37 5.51 4.77
C ILE A 12 -0.49 4.49 5.49
N ILE A 13 0.59 4.08 4.84
CA ILE A 13 1.51 3.10 5.43
C ILE A 13 2.15 3.66 6.70
N ALA A 14 2.60 4.91 6.65
CA ALA A 14 3.23 5.54 7.80
C ALA A 14 2.27 5.59 8.99
N THR A 15 1.03 5.94 8.75
CA THR A 15 0.01 6.02 9.80
C THR A 15 -0.33 4.64 10.35
N GLN A 16 -0.52 3.67 9.48
CA GLN A 16 -0.97 2.34 9.88
C GLN A 16 0.13 1.55 10.59
N LEU A 17 1.37 1.65 10.12
CA LEU A 17 2.47 0.86 10.64
C LEU A 17 3.42 1.64 11.55
N GLY A 18 3.22 2.95 11.65
CA GLY A 18 4.12 3.79 12.44
C GLY A 18 5.52 3.89 11.84
N ALA A 19 5.64 3.71 10.54
CA ALA A 19 6.93 3.77 9.85
C ALA A 19 7.25 5.19 9.41
N THR A 20 8.54 5.51 9.32
CA THR A 20 8.98 6.81 8.82
C THR A 20 9.04 6.76 7.29
N GLU A 21 9.03 7.93 6.66
CA GLU A 21 9.12 8.01 5.21
C GLU A 21 10.39 7.37 4.67
N ASP A 22 11.48 7.49 5.41
CA ASP A 22 12.77 6.90 5.02
C ASP A 22 12.70 5.37 4.95
N GLU A 23 11.86 4.77 5.77
CA GLU A 23 11.69 3.33 5.79
C GLU A 23 10.77 2.84 4.66
N ILE A 24 9.91 3.72 4.16
CA ILE A 24 8.92 3.35 3.16
C ILE A 24 9.49 3.57 1.75
N THR A 25 10.29 2.59 1.32
CA THR A 25 10.86 2.61 -0.03
C THR A 25 10.02 1.70 -0.94
N LEU A 26 10.20 1.82 -2.24
CA LEU A 26 9.44 1.00 -3.18
C LEU A 26 9.72 -0.49 -3.01
N GLU A 27 10.92 -0.83 -2.59
CA GLU A 27 11.31 -2.22 -2.39
C GLU A 27 10.93 -2.77 -1.02
N ALA A 28 10.49 -1.90 -0.11
CA ALA A 28 10.15 -2.32 1.25
C ALA A 28 8.97 -3.30 1.23
N ARG A 29 9.14 -4.42 1.92
CA ARG A 29 8.09 -5.42 2.05
C ARG A 29 7.32 -5.14 3.33
N PHE A 30 6.01 -5.20 3.24
CA PHE A 30 5.16 -4.82 4.37
C PHE A 30 5.45 -5.65 5.63
N ILE A 31 5.57 -6.95 5.46
CA ILE A 31 5.77 -7.84 6.59
C ILE A 31 7.22 -7.88 7.03
N GLU A 32 8.13 -8.12 6.09
CA GLU A 32 9.53 -8.36 6.41
C GLU A 32 10.32 -7.09 6.75
N ASP A 33 10.03 -6.02 6.05
CA ASP A 33 10.80 -4.78 6.21
C ASP A 33 10.10 -3.76 7.10
N LEU A 34 8.78 -3.69 7.03
CA LEU A 34 8.00 -2.71 7.79
C LEU A 34 7.33 -3.30 9.04
N GLY A 35 7.48 -4.59 9.24
CA GLY A 35 6.99 -5.24 10.44
C GLY A 35 5.48 -5.38 10.54
N ALA A 36 4.78 -5.36 9.41
CA ALA A 36 3.34 -5.56 9.41
C ALA A 36 3.01 -7.02 9.65
N ASP A 37 1.96 -7.27 10.44
CA ASP A 37 1.44 -8.63 10.56
C ASP A 37 0.25 -8.77 9.59
N SER A 38 -0.38 -9.94 9.59
CA SER A 38 -1.47 -10.21 8.65
C SER A 38 -2.66 -9.27 8.86
N LEU A 39 -2.92 -8.89 10.09
CA LEU A 39 -4.00 -7.96 10.39
C LEU A 39 -3.68 -6.56 9.84
N ASP A 40 -2.43 -6.14 10.01
CA ASP A 40 -1.98 -4.85 9.49
C ASP A 40 -2.12 -4.77 7.97
N THR A 41 -1.79 -5.86 7.27
CA THR A 41 -1.91 -5.87 5.81
C THR A 41 -3.36 -5.78 5.37
N VAL A 42 -4.26 -6.46 6.08
CA VAL A 42 -5.70 -6.36 5.79
C VAL A 42 -6.19 -4.92 5.98
N GLU A 43 -5.76 -4.29 7.06
CA GLU A 43 -6.15 -2.91 7.33
C GLU A 43 -5.60 -1.94 6.31
N LEU A 44 -4.36 -2.18 5.85
CA LEU A 44 -3.77 -1.36 4.77
C LEU A 44 -4.61 -1.44 3.51
N ILE A 45 -5.02 -2.65 3.13
CA ILE A 45 -5.84 -2.85 1.94
C ILE A 45 -7.16 -2.09 2.08
N MET A 46 -7.78 -2.18 3.24
CA MET A 46 -9.03 -1.48 3.49
C MET A 46 -8.86 0.04 3.39
N GLN A 47 -7.75 0.55 3.92
CA GLN A 47 -7.46 1.98 3.84
C GLN A 47 -7.25 2.43 2.41
N PHE A 48 -6.57 1.61 1.61
CA PHE A 48 -6.38 1.92 0.19
C PHE A 48 -7.73 1.96 -0.53
N GLU A 49 -8.60 1.01 -0.23
CA GLU A 49 -9.93 0.97 -0.84
C GLU A 49 -10.73 2.23 -0.52
N GLU A 50 -10.67 2.66 0.73
CA GLU A 50 -11.39 3.86 1.16
C GLU A 50 -10.80 5.13 0.58
N GLU A 51 -9.47 5.22 0.61
CA GLU A 51 -8.79 6.43 0.15
C GLU A 51 -8.97 6.66 -1.35
N PHE A 52 -8.93 5.60 -2.13
CA PHE A 52 -8.98 5.68 -3.59
C PHE A 52 -10.34 5.31 -4.17
N ASP A 53 -11.29 4.94 -3.32
CA ASP A 53 -12.64 4.57 -3.72
C ASP A 53 -12.64 3.47 -4.78
N ILE A 54 -11.93 2.38 -4.46
CA ILE A 54 -11.82 1.22 -5.34
C ILE A 54 -12.03 -0.06 -4.54
N GLU A 55 -12.20 -1.16 -5.26
CA GLU A 55 -12.26 -2.49 -4.66
C GLU A 55 -10.99 -3.24 -4.99
N ILE A 56 -10.42 -3.88 -3.98
CA ILE A 56 -9.23 -4.73 -4.15
C ILE A 56 -9.61 -6.15 -3.77
N PRO A 57 -9.85 -7.02 -4.77
CA PRO A 57 -10.19 -8.42 -4.49
C PRO A 57 -9.06 -9.13 -3.74
N ASP A 58 -9.41 -10.15 -2.99
CA ASP A 58 -8.44 -10.90 -2.18
C ASP A 58 -7.25 -11.42 -3.00
N GLU A 59 -7.51 -11.92 -4.21
CA GLU A 59 -6.43 -12.43 -5.05
C GLU A 59 -5.46 -11.32 -5.47
N ASP A 60 -5.95 -10.11 -5.64
CA ASP A 60 -5.07 -8.98 -5.95
C ASP A 60 -4.36 -8.50 -4.70
N ALA A 61 -5.04 -8.52 -3.56
CA ALA A 61 -4.44 -8.11 -2.29
C ALA A 61 -3.23 -8.99 -1.95
N GLU A 62 -3.30 -10.26 -2.27
CA GLU A 62 -2.20 -11.19 -2.01
C GLU A 62 -0.93 -10.84 -2.79
N LYS A 63 -1.08 -10.13 -3.88
CA LYS A 63 0.07 -9.71 -4.72
C LYS A 63 0.71 -8.42 -4.24
N LEU A 64 0.05 -7.71 -3.35
CA LEU A 64 0.55 -6.43 -2.84
C LEU A 64 1.47 -6.66 -1.66
N THR A 65 2.66 -7.18 -1.92
CA THR A 65 3.63 -7.55 -0.90
C THR A 65 4.66 -6.46 -0.60
N THR A 66 4.85 -5.54 -1.54
CA THR A 66 5.79 -4.42 -1.35
C THR A 66 5.08 -3.11 -1.60
N VAL A 67 5.71 -2.02 -1.14
CA VAL A 67 5.19 -0.67 -1.38
C VAL A 67 5.05 -0.42 -2.88
N GLY A 68 6.05 -0.80 -3.64
CA GLY A 68 6.04 -0.61 -5.10
C GLY A 68 4.91 -1.34 -5.79
N THR A 69 4.65 -2.60 -5.41
CA THR A 69 3.56 -3.35 -6.03
C THR A 69 2.21 -2.74 -5.72
N ALA A 70 2.06 -2.21 -4.50
CA ALA A 70 0.81 -1.54 -4.12
C ALA A 70 0.61 -0.28 -4.96
N ILE A 71 1.66 0.53 -5.11
CA ILE A 71 1.58 1.77 -5.89
C ILE A 71 1.26 1.45 -7.35
N GLU A 72 1.93 0.45 -7.93
CA GLU A 72 1.68 0.06 -9.31
C GLU A 72 0.25 -0.41 -9.53
N PHE A 73 -0.25 -1.22 -8.61
CA PHE A 73 -1.62 -1.72 -8.69
C PHE A 73 -2.62 -0.57 -8.67
N LEU A 74 -2.43 0.35 -7.72
CA LEU A 74 -3.33 1.49 -7.59
C LEU A 74 -3.25 2.42 -8.79
N ASP A 75 -2.04 2.63 -9.30
CA ASP A 75 -1.84 3.46 -10.48
C ASP A 75 -2.61 2.90 -11.68
N LYS A 76 -2.51 1.60 -11.88
CA LYS A 76 -3.23 0.93 -12.98
C LYS A 76 -4.74 0.95 -12.77
N LYS A 77 -5.18 0.77 -11.54
CA LYS A 77 -6.60 0.73 -11.22
C LYS A 77 -7.25 2.08 -11.43
N LEU A 78 -6.54 3.16 -11.11
CA LEU A 78 -7.06 4.51 -11.20
C LEU A 78 -6.95 5.10 -12.61
N LYS A 79 -6.00 4.62 -13.39
CA LYS A 79 -5.87 4.99 -14.79
C LYS A 79 -6.72 4.02 -15.61
N LYS A 80 -7.52 4.54 -16.44
CA LYS A 80 -8.38 3.70 -17.27
C LYS A 80 -7.85 3.50 -18.65
#